data_beb95aac77b051c25803f57edaa96b61
#
_entry.id   beb95aac77b051c25803f57edaa96b61
#
_cell.length_a   1.000
_cell.length_b   1.000
_cell.length_c   1.000
_cell.angle_alpha   90.00
_cell.angle_beta   90.00
_cell.angle_gamma   90.00
#
_symmetry.space_group_name_H-M   'P 1'
#
loop_
_entity.id
_entity.type
_entity.pdbx_description
1 polymer ?
#
loop_
_entity_poly.entity_id
_entity_poly.type
_entity_poly.pdbx_seq_one_letter_code
_entity_poly.pdbx_strand_id
1 'polypeptide(L)'
;MWALVRPDLQVTLIEPLLRRATFLSEVVDELSLSDRVSVLRARAEDVAPATFDVVTARAVARLPQLLIWTLPLARVGGVVLALKGSGARQEVDEAQGAAAELGAGPVTIRSYGVDVIDPPTTVVVVPRMR
;
A
#
# COMPACT_ATOMS: atom_id res chain seq x y z
N MET A 1 -10.74 -6.63 2.07
CA MET A 1 -11.16 -6.57 3.48
C MET A 1 -11.51 -5.17 3.98
N TRP A 2 -10.67 -4.18 3.72
CA TRP A 2 -10.94 -2.79 4.16
C TRP A 2 -12.26 -2.26 3.62
N ALA A 3 -12.59 -2.57 2.36
CA ALA A 3 -13.86 -2.14 1.76
C ALA A 3 -15.07 -2.74 2.46
N LEU A 4 -14.94 -3.90 3.09
CA LEU A 4 -16.03 -4.54 3.83
C LEU A 4 -16.30 -3.87 5.18
N VAL A 5 -15.25 -3.36 5.84
CA VAL A 5 -15.35 -2.73 7.16
C VAL A 5 -15.44 -1.20 7.09
N ARG A 6 -15.07 -0.60 5.95
CA ARG A 6 -15.07 0.85 5.76
C ARG A 6 -15.84 1.19 4.49
N PRO A 7 -17.18 1.34 4.57
CA PRO A 7 -18.00 1.61 3.39
C PRO A 7 -17.78 3.00 2.77
N ASP A 8 -17.06 3.87 3.47
CA ASP A 8 -16.68 5.20 2.98
C ASP A 8 -15.46 5.19 2.05
N LEU A 9 -14.76 4.04 1.91
CA LEU A 9 -13.57 3.95 1.10
C LEU A 9 -13.88 3.63 -0.36
N GLN A 10 -13.19 4.32 -1.26
CA GLN A 10 -13.09 3.94 -2.67
C GLN A 10 -11.75 3.24 -2.85
N VAL A 11 -11.77 1.97 -3.21
CA VAL A 11 -10.57 1.13 -3.26
C VAL A 11 -10.25 0.76 -4.71
N THR A 12 -9.00 0.94 -5.11
CA THR A 12 -8.49 0.44 -6.38
C THR A 12 -7.46 -0.64 -6.11
N LEU A 13 -7.72 -1.85 -6.61
CA LEU A 13 -6.80 -2.98 -6.51
C LEU A 13 -5.98 -3.02 -7.79
N ILE A 14 -4.66 -2.87 -7.66
CA ILE A 14 -3.75 -2.86 -8.81
C ILE A 14 -3.03 -4.21 -8.86
N GLU A 15 -3.24 -4.95 -9.94
CA GLU A 15 -2.67 -6.28 -10.11
C GLU A 15 -2.23 -6.48 -11.57
N PRO A 16 -0.93 -6.70 -11.83
CA PRO A 16 -0.44 -6.85 -13.20
C PRO A 16 -0.80 -8.18 -13.86
N LEU A 17 -1.05 -9.23 -13.10
CA LEU A 17 -1.31 -10.56 -13.66
C LEU A 17 -2.79 -10.74 -13.98
N LEU A 18 -3.10 -11.09 -15.23
CA LEU A 18 -4.48 -11.29 -15.70
C LEU A 18 -5.26 -12.28 -14.83
N ARG A 19 -4.64 -13.40 -14.49
CA ARG A 19 -5.29 -14.45 -13.70
C ARG A 19 -5.74 -13.93 -12.32
N ARG A 20 -4.86 -13.19 -11.65
CA ARG A 20 -5.18 -12.61 -10.33
C ARG A 20 -6.17 -11.48 -10.43
N ALA A 21 -6.04 -10.63 -11.45
CA ALA A 21 -6.98 -9.54 -11.68
C ALA A 21 -8.39 -10.09 -11.95
N THR A 22 -8.51 -11.13 -12.75
CA THR A 22 -9.79 -11.80 -13.03
C THR A 22 -10.40 -12.37 -11.75
N PHE A 23 -9.60 -13.05 -10.94
CA PHE A 23 -10.05 -13.58 -9.66
C PHE A 23 -10.55 -12.48 -8.72
N LEU A 24 -9.80 -11.39 -8.61
CA LEU A 24 -10.19 -10.25 -7.77
C LEU A 24 -11.50 -9.63 -8.25
N SER A 25 -11.69 -9.52 -9.57
CA SER A 25 -12.94 -9.00 -10.14
C SER A 25 -14.13 -9.88 -9.79
N GLU A 26 -13.95 -11.21 -9.84
CA GLU A 26 -15.00 -12.15 -9.46
C GLU A 26 -15.37 -12.01 -7.98
N VAL A 27 -14.36 -11.89 -7.10
CA VAL A 27 -14.59 -11.70 -5.67
C VAL A 27 -15.33 -10.38 -5.39
N VAL A 28 -14.92 -9.31 -6.06
CA VAL A 28 -15.57 -8.01 -5.92
C VAL A 28 -17.06 -8.10 -6.30
N ASP A 29 -17.36 -8.78 -7.39
CA ASP A 29 -18.76 -8.97 -7.83
C ASP A 29 -19.54 -9.82 -6.85
N GLU A 30 -18.98 -10.93 -6.39
CA GLU A 30 -19.64 -11.82 -5.43
C GLU A 30 -19.96 -11.14 -4.11
N LEU A 31 -19.08 -10.25 -3.65
CA LEU A 31 -19.25 -9.52 -2.40
C LEU A 31 -20.06 -8.22 -2.57
N SER A 32 -20.55 -7.96 -3.78
CA SER A 32 -21.33 -6.76 -4.11
C SER A 32 -20.57 -5.47 -3.80
N LEU A 33 -19.27 -5.44 -4.10
CA LEU A 33 -18.40 -4.31 -3.84
C LEU A 33 -18.10 -3.47 -5.10
N SER A 34 -18.68 -3.82 -6.26
CA SER A 34 -18.30 -3.20 -7.54
C SER A 34 -18.56 -1.70 -7.62
N ASP A 35 -19.41 -1.15 -6.75
CA ASP A 35 -19.63 0.30 -6.66
C ASP A 35 -18.52 1.04 -5.90
N ARG A 36 -17.72 0.35 -5.11
CA ARG A 36 -16.67 0.95 -4.27
C ARG A 36 -15.28 0.39 -4.51
N VAL A 37 -15.16 -0.76 -5.15
CA VAL A 37 -13.88 -1.42 -5.41
C VAL A 37 -13.73 -1.63 -6.92
N SER A 38 -12.63 -1.13 -7.46
CA SER A 38 -12.25 -1.33 -8.86
C SER A 38 -10.99 -2.19 -8.91
N VAL A 39 -10.91 -3.07 -9.90
CA VAL A 39 -9.69 -3.85 -10.15
C VAL A 39 -9.05 -3.34 -11.43
N LEU A 40 -7.79 -2.92 -11.32
CA LEU A 40 -7.03 -2.40 -12.44
C LEU A 40 -5.88 -3.36 -12.75
N ARG A 41 -5.90 -3.95 -13.94
CA ARG A 41 -4.79 -4.78 -14.40
C ARG A 41 -3.70 -3.89 -14.96
N ALA A 42 -2.71 -3.61 -14.12
CA ALA A 42 -1.58 -2.75 -14.47
C ALA A 42 -0.45 -2.99 -13.49
N ARG A 43 0.74 -2.55 -13.86
CA ARG A 43 1.85 -2.42 -12.92
C ARG A 43 1.74 -1.08 -12.22
N ALA A 44 2.27 -0.99 -11.01
CA ALA A 44 2.19 0.26 -10.23
C ALA A 44 2.80 1.44 -11.00
N GLU A 45 3.92 1.22 -11.67
CA GLU A 45 4.62 2.25 -12.43
C GLU A 45 3.86 2.76 -13.66
N ASP A 46 2.83 2.01 -14.09
CA ASP A 46 2.00 2.38 -15.24
C ASP A 46 0.72 3.11 -14.84
N VAL A 47 0.48 3.29 -13.55
CA VAL A 47 -0.70 3.99 -13.04
C VAL A 47 -0.40 5.48 -12.91
N ALA A 48 -1.39 6.33 -13.19
CA ALA A 48 -1.23 7.77 -13.10
C ALA A 48 -0.74 8.20 -11.70
N PRO A 49 0.28 9.07 -11.63
CA PRO A 49 0.83 9.49 -10.35
C PRO A 49 -0.11 10.40 -9.57
N ALA A 50 0.14 10.52 -8.27
CA ALA A 50 -0.55 11.44 -7.37
C ALA A 50 -2.08 11.26 -7.33
N THR A 51 -2.55 10.02 -7.51
CA THR A 51 -3.97 9.72 -7.63
C THR A 51 -4.64 9.41 -6.30
N PHE A 52 -3.90 8.82 -5.36
CA PHE A 52 -4.49 8.22 -4.17
C PHE A 52 -4.13 8.95 -2.88
N ASP A 53 -5.09 9.01 -1.95
CA ASP A 53 -4.86 9.54 -0.60
C ASP A 53 -3.99 8.60 0.22
N VAL A 54 -4.23 7.31 0.09
CA VAL A 54 -3.53 6.25 0.80
C VAL A 54 -3.17 5.15 -0.18
N VAL A 55 -1.91 4.75 -0.18
CA VAL A 55 -1.43 3.60 -0.96
C VAL A 55 -0.94 2.54 0.03
N THR A 56 -1.41 1.32 -0.13
CA THR A 56 -1.03 0.23 0.75
C THR A 56 -0.46 -0.91 -0.06
N ALA A 57 0.54 -1.58 0.49
CA ALA A 57 1.17 -2.73 -0.16
C ALA A 57 1.67 -3.71 0.89
N ARG A 58 1.65 -5.00 0.53
CA ARG A 58 2.33 -6.02 1.31
C ARG A 58 3.78 -6.11 0.87
N ALA A 59 4.59 -6.82 1.67
CA ALA A 59 6.03 -6.97 1.46
C ALA A 59 6.34 -7.86 0.25
N VAL A 60 6.21 -7.30 -0.96
CA VAL A 60 6.56 -8.00 -2.21
C VAL A 60 7.99 -7.67 -2.66
N ALA A 61 8.61 -6.68 -2.04
CA ALA A 61 9.97 -6.24 -2.33
C ALA A 61 10.55 -5.57 -1.09
N ARG A 62 11.85 -5.32 -1.10
CA ARG A 62 12.48 -4.53 -0.03
C ARG A 62 11.93 -3.10 -0.07
N LEU A 63 11.91 -2.45 1.07
CA LEU A 63 11.27 -1.14 1.23
C LEU A 63 11.77 -0.08 0.24
N PRO A 64 13.07 0.08 -0.02
CA PRO A 64 13.53 1.07 -0.99
C PRO A 64 12.91 0.88 -2.37
N GLN A 65 12.85 -0.35 -2.87
CA GLN A 65 12.27 -0.66 -4.17
C GLN A 65 10.75 -0.48 -4.15
N LEU A 66 10.10 -0.90 -3.07
CA LEU A 66 8.66 -0.76 -2.90
C LEU A 66 8.25 0.71 -2.97
N LEU A 67 9.01 1.61 -2.35
CA LEU A 67 8.72 3.03 -2.34
C LEU A 67 8.86 3.67 -3.72
N ILE A 68 9.79 3.19 -4.54
CA ILE A 68 9.91 3.66 -5.94
C ILE A 68 8.60 3.41 -6.69
N TRP A 69 7.94 2.29 -6.43
CA TRP A 69 6.70 1.93 -7.10
C TRP A 69 5.46 2.59 -6.48
N THR A 70 5.43 2.78 -5.17
CA THR A 70 4.21 3.15 -4.46
C THR A 70 4.13 4.64 -4.11
N LEU A 71 5.22 5.26 -3.73
CA LEU A 71 5.19 6.66 -3.30
C LEU A 71 4.66 7.60 -4.38
N PRO A 72 5.04 7.44 -5.67
CA PRO A 72 4.47 8.29 -6.71
C PRO A 72 2.95 8.20 -6.87
N LEU A 73 2.33 7.09 -6.46
CA LEU A 73 0.89 6.91 -6.54
C LEU A 73 0.13 7.73 -5.49
N ALA A 74 0.76 8.00 -4.36
CA ALA A 74 0.16 8.83 -3.32
C ALA A 74 0.22 10.29 -3.73
N ARG A 75 -0.87 11.03 -3.49
CA ARG A 75 -0.84 12.47 -3.67
C ARG A 75 0.10 13.13 -2.65
N VAL A 76 0.54 14.33 -2.92
CA VAL A 76 1.27 15.12 -1.92
C VAL A 76 0.35 15.35 -0.72
N GLY A 77 0.83 15.07 0.46
CA GLY A 77 0.01 15.04 1.68
C GLY A 77 -0.65 13.70 1.94
N GLY A 78 -0.55 12.76 1.01
CA GLY A 78 -1.00 11.38 1.19
C GLY A 78 0.05 10.52 1.90
N VAL A 79 -0.21 9.24 2.01
CA VAL A 79 0.64 8.32 2.77
C VAL A 79 0.70 6.95 2.12
N VAL A 80 1.86 6.31 2.22
CA VAL A 80 2.05 4.89 1.88
C VAL A 80 2.12 4.09 3.18
N LEU A 81 1.35 3.01 3.24
CA LEU A 81 1.34 2.06 4.34
C LEU A 81 1.86 0.73 3.83
N ALA A 82 3.07 0.36 4.23
CA ALA A 82 3.67 -0.91 3.83
C ALA A 82 3.58 -1.91 4.98
N LEU A 83 2.91 -3.03 4.73
CA LEU A 83 2.80 -4.11 5.70
C LEU A 83 4.06 -4.96 5.62
N LYS A 84 4.82 -5.00 6.72
CA LYS A 84 6.10 -5.69 6.79
C LYS A 84 6.10 -6.72 7.93
N GLY A 85 6.97 -7.72 7.80
CA GLY A 85 7.23 -8.68 8.85
C GLY A 85 8.40 -8.24 9.74
N SER A 86 9.09 -9.20 10.32
CA SER A 86 10.31 -8.95 11.07
C SER A 86 11.37 -8.34 10.14
N GLY A 87 12.24 -7.51 10.68
CA GLY A 87 13.25 -6.80 9.87
C GLY A 87 12.80 -5.46 9.33
N ALA A 88 11.58 -5.01 9.65
CA ALA A 88 11.06 -3.72 9.21
C ALA A 88 11.98 -2.56 9.62
N ARG A 89 12.52 -2.59 10.83
CA ARG A 89 13.44 -1.56 11.34
C ARG A 89 14.68 -1.43 10.45
N GLN A 90 15.28 -2.55 10.08
CA GLN A 90 16.45 -2.55 9.22
C GLN A 90 16.13 -1.99 7.83
N GLU A 91 15.00 -2.37 7.25
CA GLU A 91 14.58 -1.87 5.95
C GLU A 91 14.28 -0.37 5.99
N VAL A 92 13.69 0.13 7.08
CA VAL A 92 13.45 1.56 7.27
C VAL A 92 14.77 2.32 7.30
N ASP A 93 15.74 1.84 8.06
CA ASP A 93 17.06 2.48 8.13
C ASP A 93 17.73 2.52 6.76
N GLU A 94 17.62 1.45 5.98
CA GLU A 94 18.16 1.39 4.62
C GLU A 94 17.45 2.35 3.66
N ALA A 95 16.15 2.57 3.88
CA ALA A 95 15.32 3.34 2.96
C ALA A 95 15.26 4.83 3.23
N GLN A 96 15.73 5.33 4.39
CA GLN A 96 15.57 6.72 4.79
C GLN A 96 16.06 7.72 3.74
N GLY A 97 17.29 7.53 3.24
CA GLY A 97 17.86 8.43 2.25
C GLY A 97 17.12 8.39 0.92
N ALA A 98 16.85 7.19 0.42
CA ALA A 98 16.13 7.00 -0.84
C ALA A 98 14.70 7.55 -0.76
N ALA A 99 14.04 7.35 0.36
CA ALA A 99 12.69 7.86 0.58
C ALA A 99 12.67 9.39 0.54
N ALA A 100 13.63 10.04 1.20
CA ALA A 100 13.72 11.49 1.18
C ALA A 100 13.91 12.04 -0.23
N GLU A 101 14.73 11.37 -1.05
CA GLU A 101 14.94 11.76 -2.45
C GLU A 101 13.65 11.63 -3.28
N LEU A 102 12.79 10.67 -2.94
CA LEU A 102 11.50 10.49 -3.60
C LEU A 102 10.42 11.48 -3.12
N GLY A 103 10.73 12.30 -2.13
CA GLY A 103 9.78 13.26 -1.60
C GLY A 103 9.07 12.82 -0.32
N ALA A 104 9.53 11.76 0.33
CA ALA A 104 8.94 11.28 1.58
C ALA A 104 9.31 12.18 2.75
N GLY A 105 8.38 12.29 3.70
CA GLY A 105 8.68 12.82 5.02
C GLY A 105 9.24 11.74 5.94
N PRO A 106 9.22 11.97 7.26
CA PRO A 106 9.76 10.99 8.22
C PRO A 106 9.07 9.64 8.10
N VAL A 107 9.87 8.58 7.98
CA VAL A 107 9.37 7.21 7.92
C VAL A 107 9.25 6.68 9.34
N THR A 108 8.08 6.15 9.68
CA THR A 108 7.81 5.61 11.02
C THR A 108 7.34 4.17 10.95
N ILE A 109 7.46 3.45 12.07
CA ILE A 109 6.98 2.08 12.19
C ILE A 109 5.92 2.05 13.26
N ARG A 110 4.81 1.37 12.98
CA ARG A 110 3.73 1.14 13.94
C ARG A 110 3.40 -0.33 14.00
N SER A 111 3.07 -0.82 15.20
CA SER A 111 2.63 -2.19 15.40
C SER A 111 1.19 -2.20 15.85
N TYR A 112 0.42 -3.12 15.31
CA TYR A 112 -1.00 -3.26 15.60
C TYR A 112 -1.30 -4.69 16.05
N GLY A 113 -2.28 -4.83 16.93
CA GLY A 113 -2.71 -6.13 17.42
C GLY A 113 -1.72 -6.78 18.39
N VAL A 114 -0.95 -5.99 19.13
CA VAL A 114 0.10 -6.48 20.04
C VAL A 114 -0.45 -7.49 21.05
N ASP A 115 -1.64 -7.22 21.60
CA ASP A 115 -2.26 -8.09 22.61
C ASP A 115 -3.26 -9.09 22.01
N VAL A 116 -3.43 -9.11 20.69
CA VAL A 116 -4.46 -9.90 19.99
C VAL A 116 -3.84 -10.88 19.00
N ILE A 117 -2.79 -10.45 18.30
CA ILE A 117 -2.14 -11.20 17.24
C ILE A 117 -0.68 -11.45 17.61
N ASP A 118 -0.19 -12.67 17.41
CA ASP A 118 1.21 -13.03 17.65
C ASP A 118 1.79 -13.70 16.38
N PRO A 119 2.76 -13.08 15.69
CA PRO A 119 3.31 -11.74 15.94
C PRO A 119 2.34 -10.61 15.56
N PRO A 120 2.48 -9.43 16.17
CA PRO A 120 1.63 -8.29 15.80
C PRO A 120 1.92 -7.83 14.38
N THR A 121 0.94 -7.16 13.75
CA THR A 121 1.10 -6.59 12.43
C THR A 121 1.99 -5.34 12.50
N THR A 122 3.04 -5.33 11.70
CA THR A 122 3.95 -4.18 11.60
C THR A 122 3.67 -3.40 10.33
N VAL A 123 3.47 -2.10 10.47
CA VAL A 123 3.20 -1.20 9.35
C VAL A 123 4.26 -0.11 9.31
N VAL A 124 4.88 0.04 8.15
CA VAL A 124 5.79 1.17 7.89
C VAL A 124 4.96 2.29 7.28
N VAL A 125 4.99 3.46 7.91
CA VAL A 125 4.20 4.63 7.49
C VAL A 125 5.14 5.62 6.80
N VAL A 126 4.87 5.92 5.53
CA VAL A 126 5.69 6.82 4.72
C VAL A 126 4.82 7.94 4.16
N PRO A 127 4.86 9.14 4.74
CA PRO A 127 4.12 10.27 4.19
C PRO A 127 4.80 10.84 2.96
N ARG A 128 4.00 11.28 1.99
CA ARG A 128 4.53 12.00 0.83
C ARG A 128 4.43 13.50 1.08
N MET A 129 5.56 14.16 1.17
CA MET A 129 5.64 15.59 1.48
C MET A 129 5.79 16.47 0.23
N ARG A 130 6.28 15.91 -0.86
CA ARG A 130 6.49 16.68 -2.10
C ARG A 130 6.53 15.82 -3.37
#